data_93f1004c7a283ea210f57f97ff1a6f65
#
_entry.id   93f1004c7a283ea210f57f97ff1a6f65
#
_cell.length_a   1.000
_cell.length_b   1.000
_cell.length_c   1.000
_cell.angle_alpha   90.00
_cell.angle_beta   90.00
_cell.angle_gamma   90.00
#
_symmetry.space_group_name_H-M   'P 1'
#
loop_
_entity.id
_entity.type
_entity.pdbx_description
1 polymer ?
#
loop_
_entity_poly.entity_id
_entity_poly.type
_entity_poly.pdbx_seq_one_letter_code
_entity_poly.pdbx_strand_id
1 'polypeptide(L)'
;MKKYEVIYNTYRESILSGILKYGDRVDSIRECVKKMNVSKTTVELAYNKLVLDGFISSKEKVGYVVSMNPERVLLHHEILDYSSSHKEKEHDYDFRIQSVSIDSFETSIWKRYIKNVLNDKKLMSSYGLAQGEYGLRQALCKYVYQNRNILCFPEQMVIGSNYQSLLYIFCGMLDKQKVIGLSTLVDEQAKQVFLSYGFSVKYLDPDHFIEDIQTKCVDVVYVNTTCFSKNRQSMCEKLRKELVGLSHILILEDDYNGE
;
A
#
# COMPACT_ATOMS: atom_id res chain seq x y z
N MET A 1 -27.69 -18.27 -5.40
CA MET A 1 -26.44 -18.89 -5.90
C MET A 1 -26.70 -19.51 -7.27
N LYS A 2 -25.86 -19.22 -8.25
CA LYS A 2 -26.07 -19.76 -9.62
C LYS A 2 -25.71 -21.24 -9.64
N LYS A 3 -26.42 -22.04 -10.44
CA LYS A 3 -26.24 -23.52 -10.46
C LYS A 3 -24.81 -23.97 -10.74
N TYR A 4 -24.04 -23.23 -11.57
CA TYR A 4 -22.65 -23.56 -11.84
C TYR A 4 -21.73 -23.30 -10.63
N GLU A 5 -22.07 -22.32 -9.77
CA GLU A 5 -21.32 -22.04 -8.54
C GLU A 5 -21.46 -23.17 -7.51
N VAL A 6 -22.63 -23.79 -7.46
CA VAL A 6 -22.87 -24.98 -6.60
C VAL A 6 -21.94 -26.11 -7.02
N ILE A 7 -21.89 -26.43 -8.32
CA ILE A 7 -21.01 -27.48 -8.85
C ILE A 7 -19.53 -27.15 -8.57
N TYR A 8 -19.12 -25.93 -8.88
CA TYR A 8 -17.76 -25.46 -8.63
C TYR A 8 -17.36 -25.65 -7.16
N ASN A 9 -18.19 -25.15 -6.23
CA ASN A 9 -17.90 -25.24 -4.80
C ASN A 9 -17.88 -26.70 -4.31
N THR A 10 -18.80 -27.57 -4.78
CA THR A 10 -18.83 -28.99 -4.42
C THR A 10 -17.51 -29.67 -4.77
N TYR A 11 -17.01 -29.52 -5.98
CA TYR A 11 -15.74 -30.14 -6.38
C TYR A 11 -14.54 -29.48 -5.70
N ARG A 12 -14.55 -28.15 -5.57
CA ARG A 12 -13.51 -27.41 -4.86
C ARG A 12 -13.37 -27.89 -3.41
N GLU A 13 -14.48 -28.02 -2.68
CA GLU A 13 -14.49 -28.51 -1.30
C GLU A 13 -14.04 -29.96 -1.20
N SER A 14 -14.48 -30.82 -2.13
CA SER A 14 -14.04 -32.22 -2.18
C SER A 14 -12.55 -32.37 -2.43
N ILE A 15 -11.94 -31.47 -3.20
CA ILE A 15 -10.49 -31.48 -3.46
C ILE A 15 -9.76 -30.92 -2.22
N LEU A 16 -10.21 -29.79 -1.66
CA LEU A 16 -9.58 -29.18 -0.51
C LEU A 16 -9.65 -30.03 0.76
N SER A 17 -10.74 -30.78 0.95
CA SER A 17 -10.91 -31.70 2.07
C SER A 17 -10.18 -33.05 1.87
N GLY A 18 -9.53 -33.28 0.71
CA GLY A 18 -8.79 -34.50 0.40
C GLY A 18 -9.70 -35.71 0.06
N ILE A 19 -11.02 -35.52 -0.12
CA ILE A 19 -11.92 -36.57 -0.62
C ILE A 19 -11.54 -36.94 -2.05
N LEU A 20 -11.22 -35.93 -2.89
CA LEU A 20 -10.63 -36.12 -4.21
C LEU A 20 -9.14 -35.75 -4.12
N LYS A 21 -8.28 -36.74 -4.37
CA LYS A 21 -6.83 -36.62 -4.27
C LYS A 21 -6.20 -36.20 -5.60
N TYR A 22 -4.96 -35.67 -5.53
CA TYR A 22 -4.19 -35.37 -6.72
C TYR A 22 -4.08 -36.58 -7.66
N GLY A 23 -4.44 -36.37 -8.91
CA GLY A 23 -4.50 -37.42 -9.94
C GLY A 23 -5.81 -38.19 -10.04
N ASP A 24 -6.70 -38.03 -9.08
CA ASP A 24 -8.01 -38.69 -9.15
C ASP A 24 -8.83 -38.16 -10.34
N ARG A 25 -9.61 -39.05 -10.92
CA ARG A 25 -10.51 -38.70 -12.01
C ARG A 25 -11.75 -38.02 -11.47
N VAL A 26 -12.10 -36.88 -12.06
CA VAL A 26 -13.33 -36.14 -11.79
C VAL A 26 -14.43 -36.70 -12.70
N ASP A 27 -15.69 -36.65 -12.25
CA ASP A 27 -16.85 -37.06 -13.05
C ASP A 27 -16.77 -36.41 -14.45
N SER A 28 -17.07 -37.15 -15.50
CA SER A 28 -17.21 -36.60 -16.83
C SER A 28 -18.34 -35.56 -16.89
N ILE A 29 -18.33 -34.67 -17.86
CA ILE A 29 -19.41 -33.68 -18.02
C ILE A 29 -20.79 -34.41 -18.11
N ARG A 30 -20.86 -35.58 -18.77
CA ARG A 30 -22.09 -36.34 -18.91
C ARG A 30 -22.55 -36.96 -17.57
N GLU A 31 -21.62 -37.47 -16.79
CA GLU A 31 -21.89 -38.01 -15.44
C GLU A 31 -22.37 -36.91 -14.49
N CYS A 32 -21.66 -35.77 -14.50
CA CYS A 32 -21.99 -34.61 -13.66
C CYS A 32 -23.39 -34.03 -14.02
N VAL A 33 -23.75 -33.97 -15.32
CA VAL A 33 -25.07 -33.56 -15.78
C VAL A 33 -26.14 -34.46 -15.20
N LYS A 34 -25.94 -35.78 -15.24
CA LYS A 34 -26.92 -36.76 -14.68
C LYS A 34 -27.00 -36.68 -13.16
N LYS A 35 -25.86 -36.57 -12.48
CA LYS A 35 -25.76 -36.57 -11.02
C LYS A 35 -26.35 -35.30 -10.39
N MET A 36 -26.12 -34.16 -11.01
CA MET A 36 -26.55 -32.86 -10.49
C MET A 36 -27.86 -32.33 -11.11
N ASN A 37 -28.41 -33.04 -12.07
CA ASN A 37 -29.64 -32.68 -12.82
C ASN A 37 -29.60 -31.23 -13.34
N VAL A 38 -28.54 -30.91 -14.09
CA VAL A 38 -28.28 -29.57 -14.67
C VAL A 38 -27.98 -29.66 -16.17
N SER A 39 -27.98 -28.52 -16.85
CA SER A 39 -27.63 -28.49 -18.27
C SER A 39 -26.13 -28.72 -18.49
N LYS A 40 -25.77 -29.24 -19.67
CA LYS A 40 -24.38 -29.46 -20.08
C LYS A 40 -23.55 -28.16 -19.99
N THR A 41 -24.09 -27.05 -20.46
CA THR A 41 -23.47 -25.74 -20.42
C THR A 41 -23.17 -25.27 -19.00
N THR A 42 -24.02 -25.58 -18.04
CA THR A 42 -23.80 -25.26 -16.62
C THR A 42 -22.62 -26.02 -16.05
N VAL A 43 -22.44 -27.29 -16.39
CA VAL A 43 -21.29 -28.10 -15.96
C VAL A 43 -20.03 -27.64 -16.65
N GLU A 44 -20.08 -27.34 -17.95
CA GLU A 44 -18.94 -26.83 -18.70
C GLU A 44 -18.43 -25.50 -18.11
N LEU A 45 -19.28 -24.57 -17.72
CA LEU A 45 -18.90 -23.32 -17.05
C LEU A 45 -18.22 -23.59 -15.71
N ALA A 46 -18.74 -24.52 -14.90
CA ALA A 46 -18.12 -24.88 -13.62
C ALA A 46 -16.74 -25.52 -13.81
N TYR A 47 -16.63 -26.44 -14.76
CA TYR A 47 -15.37 -27.14 -15.05
C TYR A 47 -14.31 -26.22 -15.65
N ASN A 48 -14.70 -25.31 -16.56
CA ASN A 48 -13.78 -24.31 -17.08
C ASN A 48 -13.24 -23.42 -15.95
N LYS A 49 -14.09 -23.05 -14.98
CA LYS A 49 -13.66 -22.30 -13.82
C LYS A 49 -12.71 -23.12 -12.93
N LEU A 50 -13.00 -24.40 -12.66
CA LEU A 50 -12.11 -25.29 -11.92
C LEU A 50 -10.74 -25.48 -12.60
N VAL A 51 -10.71 -25.49 -13.95
CA VAL A 51 -9.48 -25.57 -14.75
C VAL A 51 -8.70 -24.26 -14.63
N LEU A 52 -9.37 -23.10 -14.79
CA LEU A 52 -8.74 -21.79 -14.67
C LEU A 52 -8.14 -21.56 -13.29
N ASP A 53 -8.84 -22.02 -12.25
CA ASP A 53 -8.38 -21.89 -10.85
C ASP A 53 -7.38 -23.01 -10.47
N GLY A 54 -7.01 -23.91 -11.40
CA GLY A 54 -5.97 -24.94 -11.22
C GLY A 54 -6.39 -26.15 -10.38
N PHE A 55 -7.67 -26.31 -10.04
CA PHE A 55 -8.16 -27.47 -9.26
C PHE A 55 -8.14 -28.77 -10.06
N ILE A 56 -8.53 -28.68 -11.35
CA ILE A 56 -8.56 -29.82 -12.25
C ILE A 56 -7.84 -29.49 -13.57
N SER A 57 -7.41 -30.51 -14.27
CA SER A 57 -6.88 -30.37 -15.63
C SER A 57 -7.52 -31.39 -16.58
N SER A 58 -7.66 -31.01 -17.86
CA SER A 58 -8.11 -31.92 -18.90
C SER A 58 -6.95 -32.77 -19.40
N LYS A 59 -7.10 -34.10 -19.40
CA LYS A 59 -6.14 -35.03 -20.01
C LYS A 59 -6.78 -35.73 -21.18
N GLU A 60 -6.08 -35.76 -22.30
CA GLU A 60 -6.54 -36.44 -23.51
C GLU A 60 -6.84 -37.91 -23.22
N LYS A 61 -7.97 -38.41 -23.73
CA LYS A 61 -8.50 -39.79 -23.54
C LYS A 61 -8.83 -40.21 -22.09
N VAL A 62 -8.55 -39.38 -21.09
CA VAL A 62 -8.83 -39.69 -19.67
C VAL A 62 -10.01 -38.86 -19.17
N GLY A 63 -10.11 -37.61 -19.62
CA GLY A 63 -11.12 -36.64 -19.14
C GLY A 63 -10.52 -35.65 -18.14
N TYR A 64 -11.26 -35.27 -17.13
CA TYR A 64 -10.79 -34.31 -16.11
C TYR A 64 -10.18 -35.07 -14.93
N VAL A 65 -9.02 -34.56 -14.46
CA VAL A 65 -8.30 -35.10 -13.30
C VAL A 65 -7.95 -33.97 -12.33
N VAL A 66 -7.88 -34.29 -11.05
CA VAL A 66 -7.43 -33.34 -10.02
C VAL A 66 -5.97 -32.98 -10.26
N SER A 67 -5.68 -31.70 -10.47
CA SER A 67 -4.34 -31.14 -10.68
C SER A 67 -3.78 -30.40 -9.47
N MET A 68 -4.61 -30.09 -8.50
CA MET A 68 -4.20 -29.43 -7.26
C MET A 68 -3.67 -30.46 -6.27
N ASN A 69 -2.42 -30.26 -5.81
CA ASN A 69 -1.86 -31.05 -4.72
C ASN A 69 -2.18 -30.38 -3.37
N PRO A 70 -3.04 -30.99 -2.51
CA PRO A 70 -3.41 -30.42 -1.22
C PRO A 70 -2.20 -30.17 -0.29
N GLU A 71 -1.14 -30.96 -0.40
CA GLU A 71 0.07 -30.79 0.41
C GLU A 71 0.76 -29.45 0.14
N ARG A 72 0.70 -28.93 -1.10
CA ARG A 72 1.19 -27.58 -1.42
C ARG A 72 0.31 -26.48 -0.84
N VAL A 73 -0.96 -26.73 -0.65
CA VAL A 73 -1.91 -25.79 -0.06
C VAL A 73 -1.75 -25.74 1.46
N LEU A 74 -1.47 -26.89 2.09
CA LEU A 74 -1.19 -26.96 3.53
C LEU A 74 0.09 -26.20 3.88
N LEU A 75 1.14 -26.30 3.07
CA LEU A 75 2.34 -25.46 3.22
C LEU A 75 2.01 -23.95 3.10
N HIS A 76 1.06 -23.58 2.26
CA HIS A 76 0.62 -22.20 2.13
C HIS A 76 -0.24 -21.75 3.33
N HIS A 77 -1.04 -22.65 3.91
CA HIS A 77 -1.79 -22.39 5.15
C HIS A 77 -0.86 -22.27 6.37
N GLU A 78 0.17 -23.12 6.47
CA GLU A 78 1.18 -22.97 7.54
C GLU A 78 1.94 -21.64 7.44
N ILE A 79 2.22 -21.16 6.20
CA ILE A 79 2.82 -19.83 5.98
C ILE A 79 1.84 -18.70 6.36
N LEU A 80 0.54 -18.87 6.12
CA LEU A 80 -0.48 -17.90 6.51
C LEU A 80 -0.75 -17.92 8.01
N ASP A 81 -0.68 -19.08 8.68
CA ASP A 81 -0.76 -19.18 10.13
C ASP A 81 0.45 -18.60 10.85
N TYR A 82 1.63 -18.59 10.20
CA TYR A 82 2.81 -17.91 10.75
C TYR A 82 2.61 -16.39 10.86
N SER A 83 1.80 -15.80 9.98
CA SER A 83 1.43 -14.38 10.06
C SER A 83 0.39 -14.08 11.16
N SER A 84 -0.39 -15.08 11.59
CA SER A 84 -1.38 -14.92 12.66
C SER A 84 -0.79 -15.09 14.07
N SER A 85 0.46 -15.56 14.18
CA SER A 85 1.14 -15.72 15.49
C SER A 85 1.63 -14.40 16.10
N HIS A 86 1.62 -13.30 15.37
CA HIS A 86 1.74 -11.97 15.94
C HIS A 86 0.39 -11.48 16.50
N LYS A 87 -0.15 -12.20 17.48
CA LYS A 87 -1.11 -11.59 18.39
C LYS A 87 -0.34 -10.48 19.11
N GLU A 88 -0.54 -9.25 18.68
CA GLU A 88 -0.14 -8.10 19.48
C GLU A 88 -0.75 -8.30 20.86
N LYS A 89 0.09 -8.35 21.89
CA LYS A 89 -0.41 -8.38 23.26
C LYS A 89 -1.24 -7.11 23.44
N GLU A 90 -2.53 -7.27 23.70
CA GLU A 90 -3.35 -6.16 24.17
C GLU A 90 -2.70 -5.62 25.45
N HIS A 91 -2.24 -4.39 25.39
CA HIS A 91 -1.72 -3.67 26.55
C HIS A 91 -2.82 -2.74 27.03
N ASP A 92 -2.99 -2.61 28.32
CA ASP A 92 -3.94 -1.68 28.93
C ASP A 92 -3.68 -0.23 28.54
N TYR A 93 -2.43 0.08 28.17
CA TYR A 93 -2.00 1.39 27.70
C TYR A 93 -1.09 1.21 26.49
N ASP A 94 -1.44 1.86 25.36
CA ASP A 94 -0.64 1.88 24.16
C ASP A 94 -0.04 3.29 23.94
N PHE A 95 1.27 3.41 24.15
CA PHE A 95 2.02 4.65 23.99
C PHE A 95 2.77 4.71 22.65
N ARG A 96 2.49 3.81 21.73
CA ARG A 96 3.09 3.87 20.38
C ARG A 96 2.61 5.11 19.66
N ILE A 97 3.52 5.76 18.90
CA ILE A 97 3.23 6.98 18.13
C ILE A 97 2.09 6.76 17.11
N GLN A 98 1.88 5.51 16.69
CA GLN A 98 0.86 5.10 15.71
C GLN A 98 -0.54 4.94 16.34
N SER A 99 -0.65 5.00 17.65
CA SER A 99 -1.91 4.82 18.37
C SER A 99 -2.57 6.17 18.63
N VAL A 100 -3.76 6.34 18.10
CA VAL A 100 -4.57 7.57 18.26
C VAL A 100 -5.77 7.25 19.13
N SER A 101 -6.14 8.17 20.03
CA SER A 101 -7.35 8.01 20.85
C SER A 101 -8.59 7.86 19.98
N ILE A 102 -9.40 6.85 20.26
CA ILE A 102 -10.66 6.59 19.53
C ILE A 102 -11.60 7.80 19.60
N ASP A 103 -11.58 8.53 20.71
CA ASP A 103 -12.45 9.69 20.95
C ASP A 103 -12.04 10.94 20.15
N SER A 104 -10.81 10.97 19.61
CA SER A 104 -10.33 12.08 18.79
C SER A 104 -10.82 12.05 17.34
N PHE A 105 -11.48 10.95 16.91
CA PHE A 105 -11.89 10.77 15.53
C PHE A 105 -13.42 10.88 15.34
N GLU A 106 -13.84 11.90 14.62
CA GLU A 106 -15.25 12.21 14.31
C GLU A 106 -15.85 11.21 13.30
N THR A 107 -16.10 9.97 13.73
CA THR A 107 -16.60 8.88 12.88
C THR A 107 -17.91 9.18 12.16
N SER A 108 -18.78 10.01 12.78
CA SER A 108 -20.06 10.42 12.20
C SER A 108 -19.88 11.26 10.93
N ILE A 109 -18.93 12.18 10.95
CA ILE A 109 -18.57 13.04 9.82
C ILE A 109 -17.99 12.19 8.70
N TRP A 110 -17.06 11.31 9.00
CA TRP A 110 -16.44 10.40 8.03
C TRP A 110 -17.46 9.48 7.35
N LYS A 111 -18.36 8.87 8.12
CA LYS A 111 -19.44 8.01 7.58
C LYS A 111 -20.30 8.78 6.57
N ARG A 112 -20.62 10.04 6.84
CA ARG A 112 -21.39 10.89 5.93
C ARG A 112 -20.64 11.14 4.62
N TYR A 113 -19.36 11.51 4.68
CA TYR A 113 -18.55 11.74 3.48
C TYR A 113 -18.36 10.48 2.66
N ILE A 114 -18.01 9.35 3.29
CA ILE A 114 -17.87 8.05 2.61
C ILE A 114 -19.18 7.68 1.91
N LYS A 115 -20.34 7.82 2.59
CA LYS A 115 -21.63 7.53 2.00
C LYS A 115 -21.92 8.41 0.78
N ASN A 116 -21.57 9.69 0.82
CA ASN A 116 -21.75 10.59 -0.32
C ASN A 116 -20.91 10.15 -1.53
N VAL A 117 -19.63 9.79 -1.32
CA VAL A 117 -18.74 9.29 -2.36
C VAL A 117 -19.27 7.99 -2.96
N LEU A 118 -19.68 7.03 -2.13
CA LEU A 118 -20.23 5.74 -2.58
C LEU A 118 -21.55 5.88 -3.38
N ASN A 119 -22.31 6.92 -3.15
CA ASN A 119 -23.53 7.23 -3.90
C ASN A 119 -23.24 7.87 -5.27
N ASP A 120 -22.05 8.41 -5.48
CA ASP A 120 -21.64 8.95 -6.77
C ASP A 120 -21.16 7.83 -7.71
N LYS A 121 -22.11 7.31 -8.49
CA LYS A 121 -21.84 6.21 -9.44
C LYS A 121 -20.80 6.59 -10.49
N LYS A 122 -20.70 7.86 -10.89
CA LYS A 122 -19.75 8.32 -11.89
C LYS A 122 -18.33 8.27 -11.33
N LEU A 123 -18.15 8.76 -10.11
CA LEU A 123 -16.87 8.71 -9.41
C LEU A 123 -16.41 7.25 -9.17
N MET A 124 -17.34 6.40 -8.71
CA MET A 124 -17.06 4.98 -8.42
C MET A 124 -16.73 4.13 -9.67
N SER A 125 -17.13 4.57 -10.85
CA SER A 125 -16.89 3.87 -12.12
C SER A 125 -15.73 4.45 -12.94
N SER A 126 -15.05 5.47 -12.44
CA SER A 126 -13.92 6.12 -13.11
C SER A 126 -12.58 5.70 -12.51
N TYR A 127 -11.55 5.67 -13.34
CA TYR A 127 -10.17 5.65 -12.86
C TYR A 127 -9.80 7.07 -12.40
N GLY A 128 -9.14 7.19 -11.25
CA GLY A 128 -8.64 8.47 -10.75
C GLY A 128 -7.55 9.07 -11.64
N LEU A 129 -7.29 10.35 -11.47
CA LEU A 129 -6.17 11.03 -12.14
C LEU A 129 -4.84 10.57 -11.53
N ALA A 130 -3.79 10.45 -12.35
CA ALA A 130 -2.47 9.99 -11.91
C ALA A 130 -1.88 10.82 -10.74
N GLN A 131 -2.16 12.13 -10.69
CA GLN A 131 -1.75 13.00 -9.58
C GLN A 131 -2.75 13.03 -8.42
N GLY A 132 -3.86 12.29 -8.50
CA GLY A 132 -4.99 12.38 -7.57
C GLY A 132 -6.08 13.34 -8.06
N GLU A 133 -7.24 13.24 -7.45
CA GLU A 133 -8.44 14.00 -7.83
C GLU A 133 -8.22 15.51 -7.79
N TYR A 134 -8.58 16.20 -8.88
CA TYR A 134 -8.35 17.64 -9.03
C TYR A 134 -9.00 18.45 -7.90
N GLY A 135 -10.25 18.11 -7.54
CA GLY A 135 -10.97 18.78 -6.45
C GLY A 135 -10.26 18.64 -5.10
N LEU A 136 -9.67 17.48 -4.82
CA LEU A 136 -8.88 17.28 -3.60
C LEU A 136 -7.59 18.12 -3.62
N ARG A 137 -6.87 18.11 -4.73
CA ARG A 137 -5.65 18.93 -4.89
C ARG A 137 -5.93 20.41 -4.73
N GLN A 138 -7.04 20.91 -5.32
CA GLN A 138 -7.48 22.29 -5.16
C GLN A 138 -7.83 22.62 -3.69
N ALA A 139 -8.53 21.74 -3.00
CA ALA A 139 -8.86 21.91 -1.58
C ALA A 139 -7.61 21.94 -0.71
N LEU A 140 -6.63 21.08 -0.99
CA LEU A 140 -5.36 21.05 -0.28
C LEU A 140 -4.50 22.31 -0.56
N CYS A 141 -4.47 22.83 -1.78
CA CYS A 141 -3.80 24.10 -2.08
C CYS A 141 -4.37 25.23 -1.22
N LYS A 142 -5.71 25.30 -1.11
CA LYS A 142 -6.38 26.28 -0.25
C LYS A 142 -6.03 26.07 1.23
N TYR A 143 -6.00 24.82 1.69
CA TYR A 143 -5.68 24.46 3.06
C TYR A 143 -4.25 24.88 3.44
N VAL A 144 -3.26 24.50 2.64
CA VAL A 144 -1.85 24.82 2.92
C VAL A 144 -1.59 26.34 2.81
N TYR A 145 -2.33 27.04 1.95
CA TYR A 145 -2.25 28.50 1.91
C TYR A 145 -2.79 29.14 3.20
N GLN A 146 -3.97 28.69 3.65
CA GLN A 146 -4.63 29.25 4.84
C GLN A 146 -3.85 28.95 6.13
N ASN A 147 -3.28 27.76 6.27
CA ASN A 147 -2.66 27.30 7.52
C ASN A 147 -1.14 27.52 7.54
N ARG A 148 -0.47 27.57 6.37
CA ARG A 148 0.97 27.60 6.24
C ARG A 148 1.52 28.75 5.41
N ASN A 149 0.63 29.56 4.83
CA ASN A 149 1.00 30.61 3.87
C ASN A 149 1.85 30.10 2.70
N ILE A 150 1.62 28.83 2.30
CA ILE A 150 2.30 28.21 1.14
C ILE A 150 1.41 28.43 -0.09
N LEU A 151 1.94 29.21 -1.05
CA LEU A 151 1.27 29.42 -2.34
C LEU A 151 1.69 28.32 -3.32
N CYS A 152 0.73 27.50 -3.72
CA CYS A 152 0.91 26.46 -4.72
C CYS A 152 -0.31 26.30 -5.61
N PHE A 153 -0.14 25.61 -6.74
CA PHE A 153 -1.18 25.29 -7.69
C PHE A 153 -1.51 23.79 -7.67
N PRO A 154 -2.73 23.37 -8.06
CA PRO A 154 -3.10 21.98 -8.09
C PRO A 154 -2.17 21.10 -8.94
N GLU A 155 -1.53 21.66 -9.96
CA GLU A 155 -0.55 20.99 -10.83
C GLU A 155 0.76 20.64 -10.12
N GLN A 156 1.06 21.33 -9.03
CA GLN A 156 2.24 21.09 -8.20
C GLN A 156 1.96 20.09 -7.05
N MET A 157 0.72 19.57 -6.97
CA MET A 157 0.30 18.66 -5.92
C MET A 157 0.14 17.24 -6.43
N VAL A 158 0.66 16.28 -5.67
CA VAL A 158 0.51 14.83 -5.94
C VAL A 158 -0.07 14.16 -4.70
N ILE A 159 -1.13 13.38 -4.89
CA ILE A 159 -1.76 12.58 -3.85
C ILE A 159 -1.25 11.15 -3.95
N GLY A 160 -0.64 10.65 -2.88
CA GLY A 160 -0.19 9.26 -2.77
C GLY A 160 -0.97 8.49 -1.71
N SER A 161 -0.89 7.18 -1.74
CA SER A 161 -1.54 6.29 -0.77
C SER A 161 -0.90 6.37 0.63
N ASN A 162 0.40 6.63 0.68
CA ASN A 162 1.18 6.83 1.89
C ASN A 162 2.45 7.62 1.54
N TYR A 163 3.18 8.03 2.57
CA TYR A 163 4.39 8.83 2.38
C TYR A 163 5.51 8.07 1.66
N GLN A 164 5.64 6.75 1.91
CA GLN A 164 6.66 5.94 1.22
C GLN A 164 6.43 5.90 -0.28
N SER A 165 5.18 5.74 -0.74
CA SER A 165 4.86 5.77 -2.17
C SER A 165 5.21 7.11 -2.81
N LEU A 166 5.02 8.22 -2.09
CA LEU A 166 5.44 9.54 -2.56
C LEU A 166 6.95 9.68 -2.63
N LEU A 167 7.69 9.14 -1.64
CA LEU A 167 9.15 9.08 -1.69
C LEU A 167 9.66 8.25 -2.86
N TYR A 168 9.03 7.12 -3.17
CA TYR A 168 9.39 6.31 -4.35
C TYR A 168 9.19 7.09 -5.65
N ILE A 169 8.08 7.82 -5.79
CA ILE A 169 7.83 8.69 -6.95
C ILE A 169 8.91 9.76 -7.04
N PHE A 170 9.21 10.43 -5.93
CA PHE A 170 10.24 11.46 -5.84
C PHE A 170 11.62 10.91 -6.23
N CYS A 171 12.03 9.77 -5.68
CA CYS A 171 13.29 9.12 -6.03
C CYS A 171 13.39 8.76 -7.53
N GLY A 172 12.25 8.36 -8.13
CA GLY A 172 12.18 8.09 -9.57
C GLY A 172 12.41 9.31 -10.47
N MET A 173 12.26 10.52 -9.94
CA MET A 173 12.47 11.78 -10.66
C MET A 173 13.91 12.32 -10.52
N LEU A 174 14.67 11.81 -9.55
CA LEU A 174 16.03 12.26 -9.27
C LEU A 174 17.07 11.50 -10.10
N ASP A 175 18.16 12.19 -10.44
CA ASP A 175 19.36 11.54 -10.95
C ASP A 175 20.00 10.70 -9.83
N LYS A 176 20.32 9.43 -10.15
CA LYS A 176 20.92 8.46 -9.22
C LYS A 176 22.28 8.87 -8.65
N GLN A 177 22.97 9.81 -9.30
CA GLN A 177 24.24 10.34 -8.83
C GLN A 177 24.10 11.33 -7.67
N LYS A 178 22.87 11.76 -7.36
CA LYS A 178 22.59 12.71 -6.29
C LYS A 178 22.88 12.11 -4.92
N VAL A 179 23.45 12.95 -4.05
CA VAL A 179 23.73 12.62 -2.65
C VAL A 179 22.61 13.13 -1.77
N ILE A 180 22.04 12.23 -0.96
CA ILE A 180 20.96 12.55 -0.03
C ILE A 180 21.52 12.80 1.36
N GLY A 181 21.28 13.98 1.91
CA GLY A 181 21.57 14.31 3.29
C GLY A 181 20.36 14.05 4.18
N LEU A 182 20.53 13.25 5.23
CA LEU A 182 19.51 12.96 6.22
C LEU A 182 19.90 13.52 7.57
N SER A 183 18.96 14.15 8.27
CA SER A 183 19.13 14.42 9.70
C SER A 183 19.29 13.10 10.47
N THR A 184 20.06 13.08 11.55
CA THR A 184 20.24 11.90 12.41
C THR A 184 18.96 11.43 13.10
N LEU A 185 17.90 12.24 13.07
CA LEU A 185 16.59 11.96 13.67
C LEU A 185 15.53 11.51 12.64
N VAL A 186 15.96 11.15 11.45
CA VAL A 186 15.06 10.74 10.35
C VAL A 186 14.54 9.31 10.57
N ASP A 187 13.31 9.09 10.14
CA ASP A 187 12.69 7.77 10.07
C ASP A 187 13.56 6.82 9.23
N GLU A 188 13.85 5.65 9.80
CA GLU A 188 14.60 4.58 9.14
C GLU A 188 13.93 4.13 7.84
N GLN A 189 12.60 4.26 7.72
CA GLN A 189 11.87 3.92 6.51
C GLN A 189 12.24 4.83 5.33
N ALA A 190 12.37 6.14 5.56
CA ALA A 190 12.82 7.08 4.51
C ALA A 190 14.21 6.73 4.00
N LYS A 191 15.13 6.45 4.93
CA LYS A 191 16.49 6.01 4.60
C LYS A 191 16.48 4.75 3.73
N GLN A 192 15.69 3.74 4.10
CA GLN A 192 15.60 2.50 3.33
C GLN A 192 15.08 2.74 1.91
N VAL A 193 14.14 3.67 1.71
CA VAL A 193 13.67 4.05 0.37
C VAL A 193 14.83 4.62 -0.45
N PHE A 194 15.59 5.59 0.06
CA PHE A 194 16.71 6.16 -0.66
C PHE A 194 17.79 5.14 -0.99
N LEU A 195 18.15 4.28 -0.04
CA LEU A 195 19.12 3.20 -0.25
C LEU A 195 18.65 2.19 -1.30
N SER A 196 17.36 1.83 -1.31
CA SER A 196 16.80 0.89 -2.27
C SER A 196 16.85 1.41 -3.72
N TYR A 197 16.84 2.73 -3.90
CA TYR A 197 17.04 3.38 -5.19
C TYR A 197 18.52 3.49 -5.60
N GLY A 198 19.45 3.17 -4.69
CA GLY A 198 20.88 3.22 -4.93
C GLY A 198 21.51 4.60 -4.70
N PHE A 199 20.82 5.51 -4.01
CA PHE A 199 21.40 6.80 -3.65
C PHE A 199 22.49 6.67 -2.58
N SER A 200 23.50 7.54 -2.66
CA SER A 200 24.45 7.77 -1.57
C SER A 200 23.77 8.57 -0.47
N VAL A 201 23.71 8.00 0.73
CA VAL A 201 23.10 8.65 1.89
C VAL A 201 24.17 9.13 2.87
N LYS A 202 24.10 10.39 3.29
CA LYS A 202 25.00 11.01 4.28
C LYS A 202 24.18 11.51 5.46
N TYR A 203 24.65 11.25 6.67
CA TYR A 203 24.05 11.82 7.87
C TYR A 203 24.58 13.22 8.12
N LEU A 204 23.68 14.13 8.46
CA LEU A 204 23.96 15.51 8.78
C LEU A 204 23.82 15.73 10.28
N ASP A 205 24.85 16.31 10.90
CA ASP A 205 24.81 16.64 12.30
C ASP A 205 23.87 17.84 12.54
N PRO A 206 22.89 17.73 13.46
CA PRO A 206 21.97 18.83 13.74
C PRO A 206 22.66 20.13 14.19
N ASP A 207 23.80 20.04 14.82
CA ASP A 207 24.55 21.21 15.34
C ASP A 207 25.46 21.82 14.26
N HIS A 208 25.86 21.06 13.22
CA HIS A 208 26.73 21.48 12.13
C HIS A 208 26.07 21.29 10.75
N PHE A 209 24.76 21.41 10.69
CA PHE A 209 23.93 20.97 9.55
C PHE A 209 24.37 21.62 8.21
N ILE A 210 24.57 22.92 8.19
CA ILE A 210 24.95 23.67 6.98
C ILE A 210 26.38 23.36 6.54
N GLU A 211 27.29 23.25 7.48
CA GLU A 211 28.68 22.86 7.22
C GLU A 211 28.77 21.45 6.63
N ASP A 212 27.99 20.53 7.19
CA ASP A 212 27.89 19.16 6.73
C ASP A 212 27.33 19.06 5.29
N ILE A 213 26.32 19.87 4.95
CA ILE A 213 25.80 19.94 3.59
C ILE A 213 26.89 20.29 2.57
N GLN A 214 27.69 21.28 2.89
CA GLN A 214 28.75 21.77 2.01
C GLN A 214 29.91 20.78 1.93
N THR A 215 30.39 20.30 3.07
CA THR A 215 31.56 19.41 3.14
C THR A 215 31.30 18.01 2.62
N LYS A 216 30.08 17.53 2.77
CA LYS A 216 29.63 16.17 2.29
C LYS A 216 29.06 16.19 0.87
N CYS A 217 29.08 17.36 0.20
CA CYS A 217 28.57 17.53 -1.16
C CYS A 217 27.14 16.97 -1.35
N VAL A 218 26.23 17.40 -0.49
CA VAL A 218 24.84 16.98 -0.49
C VAL A 218 24.06 17.74 -1.54
N ASP A 219 23.26 17.04 -2.35
CA ASP A 219 22.39 17.62 -3.39
C ASP A 219 20.94 17.76 -2.94
N VAL A 220 20.48 16.83 -2.12
CA VAL A 220 19.10 16.77 -1.62
C VAL A 220 19.15 16.61 -0.11
N VAL A 221 18.47 17.49 0.59
CA VAL A 221 18.36 17.43 2.05
C VAL A 221 16.94 16.96 2.42
N TYR A 222 16.85 15.85 3.13
CA TYR A 222 15.60 15.39 3.73
C TYR A 222 15.57 15.78 5.20
N VAL A 223 14.59 16.58 5.57
CA VAL A 223 14.36 17.04 6.94
C VAL A 223 12.98 16.66 7.43
N ASN A 224 12.91 16.15 8.65
CA ASN A 224 11.67 15.96 9.37
C ASN A 224 11.56 17.05 10.44
N THR A 225 10.60 17.96 10.27
CA THR A 225 10.42 19.10 11.17
C THR A 225 9.77 18.72 12.49
N THR A 226 9.14 17.57 12.58
CA THR A 226 8.43 17.10 13.80
C THR A 226 9.36 16.45 14.83
N CYS A 227 10.52 15.98 14.40
CA CYS A 227 11.53 15.41 15.29
C CYS A 227 12.25 16.46 16.18
N PHE A 228 11.98 17.73 15.97
CA PHE A 228 12.57 18.80 16.76
C PHE A 228 11.70 19.11 17.97
N SER A 229 12.21 18.85 19.17
CA SER A 229 11.51 19.13 20.43
C SER A 229 11.16 20.63 20.56
N LYS A 230 10.17 20.97 21.43
CA LYS A 230 9.72 22.35 21.66
C LYS A 230 10.87 23.36 21.92
N ASN A 231 11.97 22.92 22.54
CA ASN A 231 13.16 23.75 22.77
C ASN A 231 13.97 24.03 21.49
N ARG A 232 13.65 23.38 20.36
CA ARG A 232 14.34 23.52 19.07
C ARG A 232 13.55 24.32 18.03
N GLN A 233 12.41 24.91 18.40
CA GLN A 233 11.59 25.69 17.46
C GLN A 233 12.37 26.87 16.86
N SER A 234 13.16 27.58 17.67
CA SER A 234 14.04 28.65 17.20
C SER A 234 15.17 28.14 16.28
N MET A 235 15.61 26.90 16.52
CA MET A 235 16.64 26.26 15.67
C MET A 235 16.03 25.86 14.30
N CYS A 236 14.77 25.40 14.26
CA CYS A 236 14.08 25.12 12.99
C CYS A 236 13.89 26.38 12.14
N GLU A 237 13.53 27.50 12.74
CA GLU A 237 13.40 28.77 12.03
C GLU A 237 14.73 29.27 11.48
N LYS A 238 15.79 29.14 12.26
CA LYS A 238 17.15 29.48 11.81
C LYS A 238 17.57 28.58 10.65
N LEU A 239 17.40 27.27 10.80
CA LEU A 239 17.72 26.26 9.77
C LEU A 239 16.97 26.53 8.48
N ARG A 240 15.66 26.79 8.53
CA ARG A 240 14.87 27.16 7.35
C ARG A 240 15.44 28.39 6.63
N LYS A 241 15.81 29.43 7.36
CA LYS A 241 16.42 30.65 6.79
C LYS A 241 17.73 30.35 6.10
N GLU A 242 18.58 29.54 6.72
CA GLU A 242 19.90 29.16 6.20
C GLU A 242 19.75 28.25 4.96
N LEU A 243 18.83 27.28 4.99
CA LEU A 243 18.54 26.39 3.86
C LEU A 243 18.01 27.15 2.63
N VAL A 244 17.13 28.13 2.81
CA VAL A 244 16.65 28.99 1.70
C VAL A 244 17.77 29.73 0.99
N GLY A 245 18.87 30.03 1.68
CA GLY A 245 20.07 30.63 1.09
C GLY A 245 20.86 29.69 0.18
N LEU A 246 20.61 28.40 0.19
CA LEU A 246 21.33 27.39 -0.58
C LEU A 246 20.60 27.07 -1.91
N SER A 247 20.77 27.91 -2.91
CA SER A 247 20.03 27.86 -4.19
C SER A 247 20.28 26.60 -5.05
N HIS A 248 21.30 25.80 -4.73
CA HIS A 248 21.70 24.63 -5.49
C HIS A 248 21.26 23.30 -4.84
N ILE A 249 20.57 23.36 -3.70
CA ILE A 249 20.15 22.21 -2.92
C ILE A 249 18.63 22.06 -2.99
N LEU A 250 18.17 20.83 -3.23
CA LEU A 250 16.77 20.49 -3.15
C LEU A 250 16.42 20.11 -1.70
N ILE A 251 15.42 20.77 -1.13
CA ILE A 251 14.94 20.51 0.23
C ILE A 251 13.67 19.72 0.17
N LEU A 252 13.64 18.55 0.79
CA LEU A 252 12.47 17.72 0.99
C LEU A 252 12.10 17.75 2.48
N GLU A 253 11.03 18.44 2.80
CA GLU A 253 10.51 18.55 4.17
C GLU A 253 9.39 17.52 4.40
N ASP A 254 9.58 16.64 5.39
CA ASP A 254 8.54 15.74 5.90
C ASP A 254 7.86 16.42 7.09
N ASP A 255 6.60 16.79 6.91
CA ASP A 255 5.81 17.55 7.89
C ASP A 255 4.65 16.72 8.42
N TYR A 256 4.95 15.61 9.06
CA TYR A 256 3.98 14.64 9.56
C TYR A 256 3.02 15.20 10.64
N ASN A 257 3.52 16.08 11.52
CA ASN A 257 2.74 16.65 12.63
C ASN A 257 2.64 18.17 12.57
N GLY A 258 2.63 18.71 11.39
CA GLY A 258 2.71 20.15 11.20
C GLY A 258 1.43 20.93 11.53
N GLU A 259 0.45 20.34 12.22
CA GLU A 259 -0.78 20.98 12.70
C GLU A 259 -0.69 21.43 14.15
#